data_f5a93631e059a7adf6a0e17563a3ce7c
#
_entry.id   f5a93631e059a7adf6a0e17563a3ce7c
#
_cell.length_a   1.000
_cell.length_b   1.000
_cell.length_c   1.000
_cell.angle_alpha   90.00
_cell.angle_beta   90.00
_cell.angle_gamma   90.00
#
_symmetry.space_group_name_H-M   'P 1'
#
loop_
_entity.id
_entity.type
_entity.pdbx_description
1 polymer ?
#
loop_
_entity_poly.entity_id
_entity_poly.type
_entity_poly.pdbx_seq_one_letter_code
_entity_poly.pdbx_strand_id
1 'polypeptide(L)'
;MTLKDFTDEWQNNEPTVLVHTSGSTGKPKPLRVEKLRMEASARITCAFLGLKRGDTALLCMPLDYIAGKMMVVRSLVCGLHLTTVEPSGHPLRGLKEAPVFAAMVPLQVYNSMQVEEERALLRQIRHLIIGGGAGSSELAAELKHFPNAVWSTYGMTETLSHIALRRLSGEDATDWYEPFEGVKVSLDEAGCLVIDAPAVCAKTLVTNDIAEIATDGCHFRIRGRRDNVICSGGIKLQIEEIEAHLQPFVNSQFLITKRP
;
A
#
# COMPACT_ATOMS: atom_id res chain seq x y z
N MET A 1 -3.06 -12.58 -16.56
CA MET A 1 -1.59 -12.84 -16.66
C MET A 1 -1.21 -13.92 -15.67
N THR A 2 -0.50 -14.96 -16.09
CA THR A 2 0.02 -16.00 -15.18
C THR A 2 1.37 -15.59 -14.60
N LEU A 3 1.82 -16.28 -13.54
CA LEU A 3 3.16 -16.06 -12.97
C LEU A 3 4.26 -16.33 -14.01
N LYS A 4 4.08 -17.39 -14.83
CA LYS A 4 5.02 -17.71 -15.89
C LYS A 4 5.11 -16.60 -16.92
N ASP A 5 3.97 -16.08 -17.41
CA ASP A 5 3.94 -14.99 -18.40
C ASP A 5 4.69 -13.76 -17.89
N PHE A 6 4.47 -13.39 -16.61
CA PHE A 6 5.16 -12.25 -16.02
C PHE A 6 6.65 -12.51 -15.82
N THR A 7 7.04 -13.72 -15.41
CA THR A 7 8.45 -14.07 -15.24
C THR A 7 9.18 -14.05 -16.60
N ASP A 8 8.57 -14.56 -17.66
CA ASP A 8 9.11 -14.50 -19.01
C ASP A 8 9.24 -13.03 -19.50
N GLU A 9 8.22 -12.18 -19.22
CA GLU A 9 8.29 -10.73 -19.50
C GLU A 9 9.40 -10.05 -18.68
N TRP A 10 9.58 -10.43 -17.42
CA TRP A 10 10.60 -9.88 -16.55
C TRP A 10 12.03 -10.22 -17.01
N GLN A 11 12.24 -11.45 -17.49
CA GLN A 11 13.55 -11.97 -17.88
C GLN A 11 13.95 -11.63 -19.32
N ASN A 12 13.02 -11.12 -20.15
CA ASN A 12 13.35 -10.72 -21.50
C ASN A 12 14.25 -9.47 -21.53
N ASN A 13 14.84 -9.15 -22.69
CA ASN A 13 15.78 -8.04 -22.86
C ASN A 13 15.11 -6.66 -22.93
N GLU A 14 13.76 -6.58 -22.88
CA GLU A 14 13.07 -5.30 -22.87
C GLU A 14 13.33 -4.55 -21.55
N PRO A 15 13.67 -3.24 -21.57
CA PRO A 15 14.01 -2.50 -20.37
C PRO A 15 12.77 -2.14 -19.52
N THR A 16 11.58 -2.35 -20.06
CA THR A 16 10.31 -1.94 -19.44
C THR A 16 9.32 -3.09 -19.34
N VAL A 17 8.39 -2.96 -18.40
CA VAL A 17 7.24 -3.86 -18.20
C VAL A 17 5.95 -3.06 -18.35
N LEU A 18 4.91 -3.67 -18.91
CA LEU A 18 3.58 -3.08 -18.98
C LEU A 18 2.85 -3.28 -17.64
N VAL A 19 2.34 -2.18 -17.09
CA VAL A 19 1.47 -2.18 -15.91
C VAL A 19 0.19 -1.40 -16.19
N HIS A 20 -0.83 -1.58 -15.36
CA HIS A 20 -2.07 -0.81 -15.44
C HIS A 20 -2.26 -0.04 -14.14
N THR A 21 -2.70 1.22 -14.24
CA THR A 21 -3.09 1.99 -13.07
C THR A 21 -4.33 1.37 -12.44
N SER A 22 -4.45 1.44 -11.10
CA SER A 22 -5.58 0.84 -10.37
C SER A 22 -6.94 1.52 -10.61
N GLY A 23 -6.96 2.62 -11.37
CA GLY A 23 -8.21 3.23 -11.85
C GLY A 23 -9.08 3.90 -10.78
N SER A 24 -8.50 4.43 -9.71
CA SER A 24 -9.23 5.19 -8.67
C SER A 24 -10.05 6.36 -9.24
N THR A 25 -9.76 6.81 -10.45
CA THR A 25 -10.44 7.93 -11.13
C THR A 25 -10.95 7.59 -12.54
N GLY A 26 -11.01 6.29 -12.93
CA GLY A 26 -11.46 5.91 -14.27
C GLY A 26 -10.98 4.55 -14.75
N LYS A 27 -11.06 4.31 -16.06
CA LYS A 27 -10.59 3.06 -16.67
C LYS A 27 -9.08 2.91 -16.46
N PRO A 28 -8.58 1.69 -16.14
CA PRO A 28 -7.15 1.41 -16.03
C PRO A 28 -6.39 1.87 -17.27
N LYS A 29 -5.35 2.67 -17.07
CA LYS A 29 -4.50 3.15 -18.17
C LYS A 29 -3.23 2.32 -18.24
N PRO A 30 -2.81 1.89 -19.43
CA PRO A 30 -1.52 1.21 -19.60
C PRO A 30 -0.37 2.20 -19.36
N LEU A 31 0.64 1.75 -18.62
CA LEU A 31 1.86 2.49 -18.33
C LEU A 31 3.05 1.55 -18.48
N ARG A 32 4.09 1.96 -19.20
CA ARG A 32 5.35 1.23 -19.23
C ARG A 32 6.28 1.76 -18.14
N VAL A 33 6.78 0.85 -17.32
CA VAL A 33 7.66 1.14 -16.19
C VAL A 33 9.02 0.47 -16.37
N GLU A 34 10.08 1.13 -15.96
CA GLU A 34 11.46 0.63 -16.11
C GLU A 34 11.73 -0.49 -15.10
N LYS A 35 12.27 -1.62 -15.59
CA LYS A 35 12.66 -2.76 -14.73
C LYS A 35 13.67 -2.34 -13.65
N LEU A 36 14.66 -1.51 -14.00
CA LEU A 36 15.66 -1.01 -13.03
C LEU A 36 15.01 -0.24 -11.86
N ARG A 37 13.96 0.55 -12.12
CA ARG A 37 13.23 1.25 -11.07
C ARG A 37 12.40 0.29 -10.21
N MET A 38 11.81 -0.75 -10.82
CA MET A 38 11.11 -1.79 -10.08
C MET A 38 12.08 -2.58 -9.17
N GLU A 39 13.30 -2.85 -9.65
CA GLU A 39 14.35 -3.46 -8.82
C GLU A 39 14.75 -2.55 -7.65
N ALA A 40 14.95 -1.26 -7.90
CA ALA A 40 15.26 -0.29 -6.86
C ALA A 40 14.16 -0.27 -5.78
N SER A 41 12.88 -0.16 -6.19
CA SER A 41 11.73 -0.22 -5.28
C SER A 41 11.69 -1.53 -4.47
N ALA A 42 11.98 -2.67 -5.11
CA ALA A 42 12.01 -3.96 -4.44
C ALA A 42 13.11 -4.01 -3.36
N ARG A 43 14.33 -3.57 -3.69
CA ARG A 43 15.46 -3.54 -2.75
C ARG A 43 15.20 -2.62 -1.56
N ILE A 44 14.66 -1.43 -1.81
CA ILE A 44 14.31 -0.45 -0.77
C ILE A 44 13.29 -1.06 0.21
N THR A 45 12.21 -1.65 -0.30
CA THR A 45 11.21 -2.30 0.56
C THR A 45 11.82 -3.45 1.38
N CYS A 46 12.59 -4.33 0.73
CA CYS A 46 13.19 -5.48 1.42
C CYS A 46 14.21 -5.04 2.48
N ALA A 47 14.99 -3.99 2.20
CA ALA A 47 15.94 -3.43 3.16
C ALA A 47 15.22 -2.81 4.38
N PHE A 48 14.18 -1.99 4.14
CA PHE A 48 13.38 -1.38 5.20
C PHE A 48 12.75 -2.41 6.13
N LEU A 49 12.19 -3.48 5.57
CA LEU A 49 11.57 -4.57 6.33
C LEU A 49 12.59 -5.57 6.89
N GLY A 50 13.87 -5.46 6.55
CA GLY A 50 14.90 -6.40 7.00
C GLY A 50 14.71 -7.82 6.45
N LEU A 51 14.07 -7.97 5.28
CA LEU A 51 13.84 -9.27 4.63
C LEU A 51 15.16 -9.86 4.15
N LYS A 52 15.31 -11.17 4.34
CA LYS A 52 16.52 -11.92 4.00
C LYS A 52 16.26 -12.91 2.88
N ARG A 53 17.32 -13.27 2.16
CA ARG A 53 17.28 -14.37 1.20
C ARG A 53 16.77 -15.64 1.89
N GLY A 54 15.79 -16.30 1.27
CA GLY A 54 15.15 -17.50 1.81
C GLY A 54 13.91 -17.22 2.67
N ASP A 55 13.61 -15.97 3.05
CA ASP A 55 12.34 -15.64 3.70
C ASP A 55 11.16 -15.98 2.78
N THR A 56 10.06 -16.46 3.35
CA THR A 56 8.85 -16.79 2.59
C THR A 56 8.00 -15.57 2.33
N ALA A 57 7.46 -15.46 1.12
CA ALA A 57 6.58 -14.35 0.71
C ALA A 57 5.29 -14.89 0.07
N LEU A 58 4.15 -14.22 0.28
CA LEU A 58 2.86 -14.62 -0.27
C LEU A 58 2.43 -13.71 -1.43
N LEU A 59 2.20 -14.29 -2.60
CA LEU A 59 1.52 -13.64 -3.71
C LEU A 59 0.03 -14.04 -3.68
N CYS A 60 -0.82 -13.11 -3.29
CA CYS A 60 -2.27 -13.26 -3.21
C CYS A 60 -3.05 -12.17 -3.96
N MET A 61 -2.35 -11.42 -4.82
CA MET A 61 -2.92 -10.34 -5.63
C MET A 61 -2.76 -10.64 -7.13
N PRO A 62 -3.70 -10.17 -7.98
CA PRO A 62 -3.60 -10.37 -9.41
C PRO A 62 -2.34 -9.73 -10.02
N LEU A 63 -1.71 -10.45 -10.95
CA LEU A 63 -0.54 -9.97 -11.70
C LEU A 63 -0.89 -8.94 -12.79
N ASP A 64 -2.16 -8.66 -13.01
CA ASP A 64 -2.61 -7.58 -13.90
C ASP A 64 -2.30 -6.19 -13.31
N TYR A 65 -2.15 -6.09 -11.98
CA TYR A 65 -1.85 -4.86 -11.25
C TYR A 65 -0.41 -4.82 -10.74
N ILE A 66 0.10 -3.59 -10.57
CA ILE A 66 1.47 -3.34 -10.12
C ILE A 66 1.79 -4.01 -8.77
N ALA A 67 0.82 -4.08 -7.86
CA ALA A 67 1.02 -4.66 -6.54
C ALA A 67 1.40 -6.15 -6.60
N GLY A 68 0.69 -6.95 -7.41
CA GLY A 68 1.03 -8.36 -7.64
C GLY A 68 2.39 -8.52 -8.31
N LYS A 69 2.66 -7.74 -9.36
CA LYS A 69 3.95 -7.75 -10.06
C LYS A 69 5.11 -7.43 -9.13
N MET A 70 4.96 -6.44 -8.26
CA MET A 70 6.01 -6.06 -7.29
C MET A 70 6.28 -7.14 -6.24
N MET A 71 5.31 -8.00 -5.91
CA MET A 71 5.59 -9.17 -5.04
C MET A 71 6.52 -10.16 -5.74
N VAL A 72 6.32 -10.43 -7.02
CA VAL A 72 7.21 -11.29 -7.82
C VAL A 72 8.60 -10.64 -7.94
N VAL A 73 8.66 -9.35 -8.28
CA VAL A 73 9.94 -8.63 -8.41
C VAL A 73 10.73 -8.64 -7.11
N ARG A 74 10.09 -8.38 -5.95
CA ARG A 74 10.75 -8.48 -4.64
C ARG A 74 11.31 -9.87 -4.40
N SER A 75 10.55 -10.91 -4.74
CA SER A 75 10.99 -12.29 -4.55
C SER A 75 12.18 -12.65 -5.43
N LEU A 76 12.16 -12.25 -6.70
CA LEU A 76 13.28 -12.48 -7.62
C LEU A 76 14.53 -11.72 -7.22
N VAL A 77 14.40 -10.41 -6.92
CA VAL A 77 15.52 -9.50 -6.64
C VAL A 77 16.15 -9.77 -5.28
N CYS A 78 15.34 -10.07 -4.27
CA CYS A 78 15.80 -10.27 -2.89
C CYS A 78 15.96 -11.77 -2.52
N GLY A 79 15.63 -12.67 -3.45
CA GLY A 79 15.79 -14.11 -3.26
C GLY A 79 14.81 -14.70 -2.23
N LEU A 80 13.56 -14.20 -2.20
CA LEU A 80 12.53 -14.73 -1.32
C LEU A 80 11.88 -15.99 -1.93
N HIS A 81 11.40 -16.87 -1.07
CA HIS A 81 10.59 -18.02 -1.49
C HIS A 81 9.13 -17.59 -1.66
N LEU A 82 8.68 -17.47 -2.93
CA LEU A 82 7.34 -17.03 -3.25
C LEU A 82 6.34 -18.19 -3.22
N THR A 83 5.39 -18.13 -2.29
CA THR A 83 4.18 -18.97 -2.30
C THR A 83 3.08 -18.20 -3.04
N THR A 84 2.36 -18.88 -3.94
CA THR A 84 1.27 -18.27 -4.71
C THR A 84 -0.06 -18.92 -4.36
N VAL A 85 -1.07 -18.09 -4.21
CA VAL A 85 -2.47 -18.52 -4.06
C VAL A 85 -3.33 -17.77 -5.06
N GLU A 86 -4.47 -18.35 -5.44
CA GLU A 86 -5.43 -17.64 -6.28
C GLU A 86 -5.92 -16.37 -5.59
N PRO A 87 -5.96 -15.23 -6.31
CA PRO A 87 -6.47 -13.99 -5.75
C PRO A 87 -7.91 -14.14 -5.27
N SER A 88 -8.12 -13.91 -3.98
CA SER A 88 -9.44 -14.06 -3.34
C SER A 88 -9.56 -13.12 -2.14
N GLY A 89 -10.74 -13.04 -1.55
CA GLY A 89 -10.97 -12.35 -0.28
C GLY A 89 -10.39 -13.09 0.94
N HIS A 90 -9.97 -14.35 0.79
CA HIS A 90 -9.46 -15.23 1.85
C HIS A 90 -8.12 -15.84 1.46
N PRO A 91 -7.05 -15.03 1.36
CA PRO A 91 -5.76 -15.45 0.81
C PRO A 91 -4.98 -16.42 1.71
N LEU A 92 -5.34 -16.54 2.98
CA LEU A 92 -4.66 -17.42 3.93
C LEU A 92 -5.35 -18.79 4.07
N ARG A 93 -6.52 -18.96 3.43
CA ARG A 93 -7.26 -20.22 3.49
C ARG A 93 -6.43 -21.39 2.95
N GLY A 94 -6.30 -22.42 3.77
CA GLY A 94 -5.60 -23.65 3.39
C GLY A 94 -4.07 -23.56 3.45
N LEU A 95 -3.50 -22.43 3.82
CA LEU A 95 -2.07 -22.36 4.14
C LEU A 95 -1.79 -23.12 5.44
N LYS A 96 -0.67 -23.84 5.47
CA LYS A 96 -0.24 -24.59 6.65
C LYS A 96 0.60 -23.73 7.60
N GLU A 97 1.32 -22.76 7.05
CA GLU A 97 2.25 -21.89 7.78
C GLU A 97 2.11 -20.45 7.30
N ALA A 98 2.30 -19.51 8.20
CA ALA A 98 2.30 -18.12 7.88
C ALA A 98 3.57 -17.73 7.11
N PRO A 99 3.48 -16.94 6.04
CA PRO A 99 4.67 -16.40 5.37
C PRO A 99 5.38 -15.38 6.27
N VAL A 100 6.67 -15.18 6.02
CA VAL A 100 7.43 -14.09 6.66
C VAL A 100 6.93 -12.74 6.20
N PHE A 101 6.61 -12.62 4.91
CA PHE A 101 6.17 -11.37 4.30
C PHE A 101 4.90 -11.57 3.47
N ALA A 102 3.93 -10.68 3.66
CA ALA A 102 2.72 -10.62 2.82
C ALA A 102 2.32 -9.17 2.51
N ALA A 103 1.77 -8.97 1.32
CA ALA A 103 1.13 -7.73 0.92
C ALA A 103 -0.34 -8.01 0.62
N MET A 104 -1.25 -7.31 1.29
CA MET A 104 -2.70 -7.53 1.19
C MET A 104 -3.44 -6.20 1.03
N VAL A 105 -4.68 -6.28 0.54
CA VAL A 105 -5.62 -5.16 0.58
C VAL A 105 -6.44 -5.20 1.88
N PRO A 106 -7.01 -4.06 2.36
CA PRO A 106 -7.77 -4.01 3.60
C PRO A 106 -8.89 -5.05 3.69
N LEU A 107 -9.60 -5.30 2.58
CA LEU A 107 -10.68 -6.30 2.52
C LEU A 107 -10.17 -7.73 2.78
N GLN A 108 -9.00 -8.10 2.27
CA GLN A 108 -8.41 -9.41 2.53
C GLN A 108 -8.05 -9.59 4.00
N VAL A 109 -7.47 -8.54 4.60
CA VAL A 109 -7.14 -8.55 6.03
C VAL A 109 -8.41 -8.64 6.87
N TYR A 110 -9.42 -7.82 6.57
CA TYR A 110 -10.71 -7.85 7.26
C TYR A 110 -11.35 -9.24 7.20
N ASN A 111 -11.43 -9.84 6.03
CA ASN A 111 -12.03 -11.17 5.86
C ASN A 111 -11.24 -12.25 6.60
N SER A 112 -9.91 -12.22 6.53
CA SER A 112 -9.05 -13.17 7.26
C SER A 112 -9.19 -13.02 8.78
N MET A 113 -9.50 -11.82 9.28
CA MET A 113 -9.78 -11.59 10.70
C MET A 113 -11.08 -12.24 11.16
N GLN A 114 -12.05 -12.49 10.27
CA GLN A 114 -13.34 -13.11 10.60
C GLN A 114 -13.27 -14.64 10.70
N VAL A 115 -12.18 -15.27 10.24
CA VAL A 115 -11.99 -16.73 10.23
C VAL A 115 -10.86 -17.09 11.19
N GLU A 116 -11.11 -17.93 12.18
CA GLU A 116 -10.17 -18.22 13.28
C GLU A 116 -8.81 -18.74 12.77
N GLU A 117 -8.83 -19.70 11.83
CA GLU A 117 -7.62 -20.29 11.27
C GLU A 117 -6.80 -19.27 10.48
N GLU A 118 -7.48 -18.43 9.68
CA GLU A 118 -6.81 -17.38 8.91
C GLU A 118 -6.30 -16.26 9.82
N ARG A 119 -7.06 -15.89 10.85
CA ARG A 119 -6.65 -14.91 11.87
C ARG A 119 -5.40 -15.36 12.63
N ALA A 120 -5.34 -16.65 12.99
CA ALA A 120 -4.16 -17.23 13.64
C ALA A 120 -2.93 -17.12 12.75
N LEU A 121 -3.03 -17.42 11.45
CA LEU A 121 -1.94 -17.25 10.47
C LEU A 121 -1.57 -15.79 10.28
N LEU A 122 -2.59 -14.91 10.11
CA LEU A 122 -2.39 -13.47 9.90
C LEU A 122 -1.55 -12.84 11.03
N ARG A 123 -1.82 -13.24 12.27
CA ARG A 123 -1.07 -12.78 13.45
C ARG A 123 0.37 -13.30 13.53
N GLN A 124 0.72 -14.33 12.77
CA GLN A 124 2.07 -14.90 12.70
C GLN A 124 2.91 -14.30 11.56
N ILE A 125 2.30 -13.60 10.59
CA ILE A 125 3.04 -12.92 9.52
C ILE A 125 3.97 -11.89 10.14
N ARG A 126 5.28 -12.03 9.92
CA ARG A 126 6.28 -11.13 10.52
C ARG A 126 6.18 -9.71 10.00
N HIS A 127 5.97 -9.58 8.70
CA HIS A 127 5.83 -8.29 8.02
C HIS A 127 4.59 -8.32 7.11
N LEU A 128 3.52 -7.73 7.56
CA LEU A 128 2.31 -7.53 6.76
C LEU A 128 2.25 -6.09 6.30
N ILE A 129 2.25 -5.86 4.99
CA ILE A 129 1.97 -4.54 4.42
C ILE A 129 0.54 -4.49 3.87
N ILE A 130 -0.18 -3.43 4.15
CA ILE A 130 -1.55 -3.21 3.71
C ILE A 130 -1.59 -1.99 2.81
N GLY A 131 -2.06 -2.18 1.57
CA GLY A 131 -2.11 -1.13 0.57
C GLY A 131 -3.37 -1.17 -0.28
N GLY A 132 -3.53 -0.17 -1.16
CA GLY A 132 -4.65 -0.11 -2.10
C GLY A 132 -5.93 0.51 -1.54
N GLY A 133 -5.87 1.18 -0.41
CA GLY A 133 -7.00 1.92 0.18
C GLY A 133 -6.79 2.24 1.66
N ALA A 134 -7.60 3.16 2.17
CA ALA A 134 -7.68 3.40 3.60
C ALA A 134 -8.41 2.23 4.28
N GLY A 135 -7.80 1.61 5.28
CA GLY A 135 -8.48 0.66 6.16
C GLY A 135 -9.50 1.40 7.06
N SER A 136 -10.54 0.69 7.51
CA SER A 136 -11.46 1.25 8.51
C SER A 136 -10.76 1.50 9.84
N SER A 137 -11.28 2.45 10.63
CA SER A 137 -10.78 2.72 11.99
C SER A 137 -10.88 1.49 12.90
N GLU A 138 -11.91 0.67 12.72
CA GLU A 138 -12.10 -0.59 13.45
C GLU A 138 -10.99 -1.60 13.13
N LEU A 139 -10.68 -1.78 11.83
CA LEU A 139 -9.58 -2.66 11.43
C LEU A 139 -8.24 -2.14 11.99
N ALA A 140 -8.00 -0.84 11.96
CA ALA A 140 -6.79 -0.25 12.53
C ALA A 140 -6.68 -0.48 14.04
N ALA A 141 -7.81 -0.36 14.79
CA ALA A 141 -7.85 -0.62 16.22
C ALA A 141 -7.53 -2.09 16.55
N GLU A 142 -8.03 -3.06 15.77
CA GLU A 142 -7.72 -4.47 15.94
C GLU A 142 -6.24 -4.77 15.61
N LEU A 143 -5.73 -4.21 14.50
CA LEU A 143 -4.34 -4.41 14.07
C LEU A 143 -3.32 -3.85 15.07
N LYS A 144 -3.69 -2.86 15.86
CA LYS A 144 -2.84 -2.31 16.93
C LYS A 144 -2.40 -3.38 17.94
N HIS A 145 -3.20 -4.43 18.14
CA HIS A 145 -2.91 -5.53 19.05
C HIS A 145 -2.17 -6.71 18.41
N PHE A 146 -1.67 -6.54 17.18
CA PHE A 146 -0.89 -7.59 16.52
C PHE A 146 0.52 -7.66 17.10
N PRO A 147 1.05 -8.90 17.31
CA PRO A 147 2.37 -9.09 17.91
C PRO A 147 3.51 -8.71 16.95
N ASN A 148 3.26 -8.79 15.64
CA ASN A 148 4.24 -8.57 14.59
C ASN A 148 4.02 -7.25 13.85
N ALA A 149 4.90 -6.95 12.90
CA ALA A 149 4.90 -5.69 12.17
C ALA A 149 3.79 -5.63 11.11
N VAL A 150 2.77 -4.83 11.35
CA VAL A 150 1.75 -4.46 10.37
C VAL A 150 1.96 -3.02 9.94
N TRP A 151 1.99 -2.80 8.63
CA TRP A 151 2.28 -1.50 8.02
C TRP A 151 1.18 -1.08 7.06
N SER A 152 0.79 0.19 7.10
CA SER A 152 0.05 0.83 6.02
C SER A 152 1.05 1.39 5.01
N THR A 153 0.76 1.23 3.72
CA THR A 153 1.61 1.73 2.64
C THR A 153 1.08 3.04 2.07
N TYR A 154 2.00 3.94 1.71
CA TYR A 154 1.68 5.10 0.90
C TYR A 154 2.49 5.06 -0.40
N GLY A 155 1.81 5.16 -1.53
CA GLY A 155 2.39 5.15 -2.87
C GLY A 155 1.31 5.03 -3.94
N MET A 156 1.76 5.09 -5.18
CA MET A 156 0.90 5.05 -6.37
C MET A 156 1.58 4.32 -7.52
N THR A 157 0.89 4.13 -8.63
CA THR A 157 1.47 3.45 -9.81
C THR A 157 2.67 4.21 -10.35
N GLU A 158 2.64 5.54 -10.28
CA GLU A 158 3.71 6.43 -10.75
C GLU A 158 5.00 6.29 -9.93
N THR A 159 4.90 5.86 -8.67
CA THR A 159 6.03 5.50 -7.82
C THR A 159 6.30 3.98 -7.82
N LEU A 160 5.68 3.22 -8.73
CA LEU A 160 5.75 1.76 -8.91
C LEU A 160 5.17 0.96 -7.74
N SER A 161 5.32 1.45 -6.55
CA SER A 161 4.87 0.86 -5.31
C SER A 161 4.82 1.94 -4.22
N HIS A 162 4.83 1.53 -2.97
CA HIS A 162 4.91 2.44 -1.85
C HIS A 162 6.29 3.09 -1.73
N ILE A 163 6.29 4.34 -1.30
CA ILE A 163 7.48 5.16 -1.02
C ILE A 163 7.63 5.46 0.47
N ALA A 164 6.63 5.11 1.24
CA ALA A 164 6.60 5.30 2.69
C ALA A 164 5.74 4.24 3.35
N LEU A 165 6.04 3.93 4.58
CA LEU A 165 5.28 3.03 5.45
C LEU A 165 4.94 3.72 6.77
N ARG A 166 3.79 3.39 7.36
CA ARG A 166 3.48 3.73 8.75
C ARG A 166 3.12 2.49 9.53
N ARG A 167 3.59 2.41 10.76
CA ARG A 167 3.30 1.30 11.64
C ARG A 167 1.86 1.35 12.13
N LEU A 168 1.13 0.21 12.01
CA LEU A 168 -0.23 0.06 12.52
C LEU A 168 -0.30 -0.73 13.82
N SER A 169 0.72 -1.52 14.14
CA SER A 169 0.71 -2.49 15.23
C SER A 169 1.74 -2.18 16.32
N GLY A 170 1.43 -2.58 17.56
CA GLY A 170 2.31 -2.44 18.71
C GLY A 170 2.38 -1.02 19.27
N GLU A 171 3.37 -0.79 20.13
CA GLU A 171 3.61 0.51 20.76
C GLU A 171 4.10 1.57 19.76
N ASP A 172 4.75 1.13 18.66
CA ASP A 172 5.22 2.01 17.59
C ASP A 172 4.11 2.41 16.61
N ALA A 173 2.84 2.05 16.87
CA ALA A 173 1.71 2.43 16.00
C ALA A 173 1.59 3.95 15.92
N THR A 174 1.53 4.48 14.68
CA THR A 174 1.54 5.91 14.41
C THR A 174 0.67 6.27 13.23
N ASP A 175 0.25 7.54 13.14
CA ASP A 175 -0.43 8.09 11.97
C ASP A 175 0.54 8.69 10.95
N TRP A 176 1.81 8.75 11.29
CA TRP A 176 2.84 9.33 10.45
C TRP A 176 3.50 8.27 9.56
N TYR A 177 3.57 8.55 8.29
CA TYR A 177 4.35 7.76 7.32
C TYR A 177 5.81 8.14 7.41
N GLU A 178 6.66 7.12 7.45
CA GLU A 178 8.11 7.22 7.34
C GLU A 178 8.49 7.02 5.86
N PRO A 179 8.99 8.05 5.16
CA PRO A 179 9.51 7.91 3.81
C PRO A 179 10.75 7.01 3.79
N PHE A 180 10.88 6.25 2.71
CA PHE A 180 12.07 5.45 2.50
C PHE A 180 13.30 6.34 2.28
N GLU A 181 14.48 5.79 2.52
CA GLU A 181 15.75 6.46 2.25
C GLU A 181 15.80 6.94 0.79
N GLY A 182 16.22 8.20 0.61
CA GLY A 182 16.28 8.85 -0.70
C GLY A 182 14.95 9.41 -1.22
N VAL A 183 13.85 9.26 -0.47
CA VAL A 183 12.57 9.91 -0.75
C VAL A 183 12.49 11.23 0.02
N LYS A 184 12.18 12.31 -0.68
CA LYS A 184 11.89 13.62 -0.07
C LYS A 184 10.43 13.97 -0.29
N VAL A 185 9.83 14.57 0.72
CA VAL A 185 8.45 15.06 0.67
C VAL A 185 8.39 16.53 1.01
N SER A 186 7.46 17.23 0.37
CA SER A 186 7.15 18.64 0.67
C SER A 186 5.68 18.89 0.36
N LEU A 187 5.19 20.10 0.61
CA LEU A 187 3.83 20.52 0.27
C LEU A 187 3.87 21.56 -0.83
N ASP A 188 2.88 21.52 -1.72
CA ASP A 188 2.61 22.61 -2.65
C ASP A 188 1.84 23.77 -1.97
N GLU A 189 1.56 24.83 -2.71
CA GLU A 189 0.81 25.99 -2.20
C GLU A 189 -0.62 25.66 -1.74
N ALA A 190 -1.18 24.53 -2.21
CA ALA A 190 -2.51 24.06 -1.86
C ALA A 190 -2.49 23.08 -0.67
N GLY A 191 -1.31 22.77 -0.11
CA GLY A 191 -1.12 21.79 0.96
C GLY A 191 -1.15 20.34 0.47
N CYS A 192 -0.99 20.10 -0.83
CA CYS A 192 -0.91 18.76 -1.38
C CYS A 192 0.53 18.22 -1.31
N LEU A 193 0.65 16.92 -1.07
CA LEU A 193 1.94 16.25 -0.97
C LEU A 193 2.68 16.27 -2.31
N VAL A 194 3.92 16.68 -2.26
CA VAL A 194 4.88 16.64 -3.36
C VAL A 194 5.93 15.59 -3.04
N ILE A 195 6.19 14.69 -3.99
CA ILE A 195 7.10 13.55 -3.81
C ILE A 195 8.28 13.68 -4.77
N ASP A 196 9.49 13.65 -4.24
CA ASP A 196 10.72 13.48 -4.98
C ASP A 196 11.37 12.15 -4.59
N ALA A 197 11.30 11.17 -5.49
CA ALA A 197 11.76 9.80 -5.28
C ALA A 197 12.54 9.29 -6.50
N PRO A 198 13.75 9.82 -6.77
CA PRO A 198 14.47 9.63 -8.03
C PRO A 198 14.81 8.18 -8.34
N ALA A 199 14.94 7.32 -7.32
CA ALA A 199 15.20 5.88 -7.51
C ALA A 199 14.03 5.15 -8.18
N VAL A 200 12.80 5.61 -7.97
CA VAL A 200 11.57 4.92 -8.41
C VAL A 200 10.72 5.76 -9.37
N CYS A 201 10.90 7.06 -9.40
CA CYS A 201 10.18 7.96 -10.27
C CYS A 201 11.12 8.98 -10.92
N ALA A 202 11.01 9.18 -12.24
CA ALA A 202 11.89 10.09 -12.99
C ALA A 202 11.60 11.58 -12.74
N LYS A 203 10.40 11.88 -12.24
CA LYS A 203 9.93 13.27 -12.07
C LYS A 203 9.39 13.45 -10.66
N THR A 204 9.52 14.66 -10.14
CA THR A 204 8.79 15.08 -8.94
C THR A 204 7.29 15.00 -9.22
N LEU A 205 6.55 14.38 -8.32
CA LEU A 205 5.10 14.19 -8.42
C LEU A 205 4.39 15.15 -7.48
N VAL A 206 3.44 15.90 -8.01
CA VAL A 206 2.49 16.68 -7.21
C VAL A 206 1.21 15.87 -7.13
N THR A 207 0.81 15.49 -5.92
CA THR A 207 -0.38 14.65 -5.71
C THR A 207 -1.63 15.51 -5.51
N ASN A 208 -2.79 14.85 -5.39
CA ASN A 208 -4.03 15.48 -4.90
C ASN A 208 -4.28 15.16 -3.40
N ASP A 209 -3.32 14.56 -2.73
CA ASP A 209 -3.45 14.17 -1.33
C ASP A 209 -3.03 15.34 -0.43
N ILE A 210 -3.97 15.91 0.31
CA ILE A 210 -3.70 16.94 1.32
C ILE A 210 -2.94 16.28 2.46
N ALA A 211 -1.80 16.84 2.81
CA ALA A 211 -0.91 16.25 3.79
C ALA A 211 -0.43 17.27 4.83
N GLU A 212 0.16 16.74 5.87
CA GLU A 212 0.87 17.48 6.92
C GLU A 212 2.24 16.86 7.08
N ILE A 213 3.26 17.69 7.18
CA ILE A 213 4.64 17.26 7.44
C ILE A 213 4.94 17.47 8.93
N ALA A 214 5.52 16.49 9.57
CA ALA A 214 5.91 16.54 10.96
C ALA A 214 7.01 17.58 11.20
N THR A 215 7.23 17.93 12.45
CA THR A 215 8.24 18.94 12.85
C THR A 215 9.68 18.53 12.54
N ASP A 216 9.93 17.23 12.29
CA ASP A 216 11.23 16.71 11.86
C ASP A 216 11.51 16.98 10.37
N GLY A 217 10.50 17.46 9.62
CA GLY A 217 10.61 17.74 8.19
C GLY A 217 10.64 16.52 7.27
N CYS A 218 10.46 15.31 7.82
CA CYS A 218 10.56 14.05 7.07
C CYS A 218 9.26 13.27 7.08
N HIS A 219 8.70 12.98 8.26
CA HIS A 219 7.46 12.20 8.36
C HIS A 219 6.28 13.02 7.88
N PHE A 220 5.29 12.34 7.31
CA PHE A 220 4.06 13.00 6.85
C PHE A 220 2.82 12.16 7.17
N ARG A 221 1.67 12.81 7.19
CA ARG A 221 0.37 12.13 7.26
C ARG A 221 -0.60 12.70 6.25
N ILE A 222 -1.48 11.85 5.75
CA ILE A 222 -2.52 12.24 4.81
C ILE A 222 -3.76 12.65 5.59
N ARG A 223 -4.31 13.82 5.24
CA ARG A 223 -5.54 14.36 5.82
C ARG A 223 -6.77 14.05 4.96
N GLY A 224 -6.58 13.84 3.66
CA GLY A 224 -7.61 13.54 2.70
C GLY A 224 -7.21 13.93 1.30
N ARG A 225 -8.18 14.05 0.39
CA ARG A 225 -7.92 14.40 -1.00
C ARG A 225 -8.51 15.76 -1.36
N ARG A 226 -7.77 16.55 -2.12
CA ARG A 226 -8.22 17.86 -2.60
C ARG A 226 -9.50 17.78 -3.43
N ASP A 227 -9.66 16.74 -4.23
CA ASP A 227 -10.86 16.48 -5.03
C ASP A 227 -12.07 16.04 -4.19
N ASN A 228 -11.88 15.66 -2.92
CA ASN A 228 -12.93 15.30 -1.95
C ASN A 228 -13.33 16.46 -1.01
N VAL A 229 -12.83 17.67 -1.21
CA VAL A 229 -13.24 18.84 -0.43
C VAL A 229 -14.64 19.29 -0.87
N ILE A 230 -15.54 19.48 0.08
CA ILE A 230 -16.88 20.07 -0.09
C ILE A 230 -16.81 21.53 0.36
N CYS A 231 -17.35 22.45 -0.45
CA CYS A 231 -17.55 23.83 -0.03
C CYS A 231 -19.01 24.03 0.36
N SER A 232 -19.28 24.31 1.64
CA SER A 232 -20.62 24.59 2.14
C SER A 232 -20.62 25.92 2.91
N GLY A 233 -21.40 26.90 2.47
CA GLY A 233 -21.48 28.21 3.13
C GLY A 233 -20.14 28.95 3.24
N GLY A 234 -19.21 28.73 2.31
CA GLY A 234 -17.86 29.32 2.33
C GLY A 234 -16.84 28.54 3.19
N ILE A 235 -17.26 27.47 3.84
CA ILE A 235 -16.39 26.59 4.63
C ILE A 235 -15.95 25.40 3.77
N LYS A 236 -14.65 25.13 3.75
CA LYS A 236 -14.09 23.93 3.13
C LYS A 236 -14.13 22.77 4.12
N LEU A 237 -14.85 21.72 3.77
CA LEU A 237 -15.00 20.51 4.57
C LEU A 237 -14.36 19.32 3.86
N GLN A 238 -13.49 18.61 4.54
CA GLN A 238 -12.87 17.39 4.01
C GLN A 238 -13.81 16.20 4.25
N ILE A 239 -14.18 15.48 3.18
CA ILE A 239 -15.13 14.35 3.29
C ILE A 239 -14.61 13.30 4.28
N GLU A 240 -13.33 12.95 4.21
CA GLU A 240 -12.71 11.95 5.06
C GLU A 240 -12.75 12.33 6.55
N GLU A 241 -12.63 13.62 6.87
CA GLU A 241 -12.77 14.11 8.25
C GLU A 241 -14.21 13.99 8.75
N ILE A 242 -15.18 14.30 7.88
CA ILE A 242 -16.60 14.17 8.23
C ILE A 242 -16.96 12.69 8.45
N GLU A 243 -16.49 11.79 7.56
CA GLU A 243 -16.69 10.36 7.69
C GLU A 243 -16.09 9.83 8.99
N ALA A 244 -14.86 10.22 9.33
CA ALA A 244 -14.22 9.84 10.59
C ALA A 244 -15.00 10.31 11.84
N HIS A 245 -15.56 11.52 11.79
CA HIS A 245 -16.39 12.04 12.91
C HIS A 245 -17.74 11.35 13.02
N LEU A 246 -18.34 10.92 11.92
CA LEU A 246 -19.63 10.25 11.90
C LEU A 246 -19.55 8.75 12.22
N GLN A 247 -18.41 8.11 11.96
CA GLN A 247 -18.21 6.68 12.14
C GLN A 247 -18.67 6.17 13.53
N PRO A 248 -18.38 6.83 14.67
CA PRO A 248 -18.83 6.37 15.98
C PRO A 248 -20.37 6.37 16.17
N PHE A 249 -21.10 7.09 15.34
CA PHE A 249 -22.56 7.28 15.44
C PHE A 249 -23.36 6.46 14.41
N VAL A 250 -22.68 5.83 13.44
CA VAL A 250 -23.32 5.09 12.34
C VAL A 250 -22.87 3.63 12.39
N ASN A 251 -23.82 2.72 12.68
CA ASN A 251 -23.55 1.28 12.82
C ASN A 251 -23.46 0.52 11.48
N SER A 252 -23.28 1.20 10.37
CA SER A 252 -23.17 0.60 9.04
C SER A 252 -22.06 1.29 8.25
N GLN A 253 -21.52 0.59 7.24
CA GLN A 253 -20.63 1.26 6.27
C GLN A 253 -21.41 2.33 5.51
N PHE A 254 -20.86 3.50 5.42
CA PHE A 254 -21.41 4.64 4.68
C PHE A 254 -20.30 5.35 3.91
N LEU A 255 -20.68 6.10 2.91
CA LEU A 255 -19.80 6.95 2.10
C LEU A 255 -20.47 8.30 1.91
N ILE A 256 -19.74 9.37 2.14
CA ILE A 256 -20.20 10.72 1.85
C ILE A 256 -19.78 11.07 0.41
N THR A 257 -20.74 11.52 -0.39
CA THR A 257 -20.48 11.95 -1.76
C THR A 257 -20.96 13.38 -1.99
N LYS A 258 -20.30 14.07 -2.91
CA LYS A 258 -20.83 15.34 -3.41
C LYS A 258 -22.09 15.06 -4.23
N ARG A 259 -23.12 15.87 -4.04
CA ARG A 259 -24.20 15.91 -5.03
C ARG A 259 -23.68 16.54 -6.33
N PRO A 260 -24.06 16.01 -7.51
CA PRO A 260 -23.75 16.63 -8.78
C PRO A 260 -24.21 18.07 -8.86
#